data_e4b07163c42991afc43cde88b0cefa8c
#
_entry.id   e4b07163c42991afc43cde88b0cefa8c
#
_cell.length_a   1.000
_cell.length_b   1.000
_cell.length_c   1.000
_cell.angle_alpha   90.00
_cell.angle_beta   90.00
_cell.angle_gamma   90.00
#
_symmetry.space_group_name_H-M   'P 1'
#
loop_
_entity.id
_entity.type
_entity.pdbx_description
1 polymer ?
#
loop_
_entity_poly.entity_id
_entity_poly.type
_entity_poly.pdbx_seq_one_letter_code
_entity_poly.pdbx_strand_id
1 'polypeptide(L)'
;MVALIKAAQLLLSLSILVVLHEFGHYWAARAFKTRVEKFYLFMNPGFSLFKKQIGETEWGIGWLPLGGYVKIAGMIDESMDTEQMAQPAQPWEFRSKPAWQRLIIMLGGIIVNLILGFIIYSGVLFVWGETKLANEHPVNVDPKLEALGFQDGDRILGYNGETLHYYGDLRMEGFNNRVTQVDVLRDGKMVSFELEQELGQTF
;
A
#
# COMPACT_ATOMS: atom_id res chain seq x y z
N MET A 1 15.46 17.22 -17.23
CA MET A 1 16.15 16.72 -16.02
C MET A 1 15.18 16.20 -14.97
N VAL A 2 14.19 16.97 -14.50
CA VAL A 2 13.21 16.55 -13.47
C VAL A 2 12.44 15.29 -13.85
N ALA A 3 11.95 15.17 -15.09
CA ALA A 3 11.22 13.98 -15.54
C ALA A 3 12.08 12.71 -15.52
N LEU A 4 13.36 12.80 -15.88
CA LEU A 4 14.30 11.67 -15.83
C LEU A 4 14.55 11.21 -14.39
N ILE A 5 14.72 12.15 -13.46
CA ILE A 5 14.89 11.86 -12.04
C ILE A 5 13.63 11.15 -11.49
N LYS A 6 12.45 11.67 -11.78
CA LYS A 6 11.18 11.03 -11.36
C LYS A 6 11.01 9.63 -11.94
N ALA A 7 11.36 9.43 -13.22
CA ALA A 7 11.33 8.12 -13.85
C ALA A 7 12.31 7.13 -13.18
N ALA A 8 13.54 7.58 -12.91
CA ALA A 8 14.54 6.76 -12.20
C ALA A 8 14.09 6.41 -10.77
N GLN A 9 13.52 7.34 -10.03
CA GLN A 9 12.96 7.10 -8.69
C GLN A 9 11.80 6.09 -8.73
N LEU A 10 10.90 6.22 -9.71
CA LEU A 10 9.80 5.27 -9.89
C LEU A 10 10.32 3.86 -10.17
N LEU A 11 11.25 3.73 -11.13
CA LEU A 11 11.84 2.43 -11.46
C LEU A 11 12.57 1.81 -10.27
N LEU A 12 13.33 2.61 -9.52
CA LEU A 12 14.02 2.14 -8.32
C LEU A 12 13.04 1.64 -7.26
N SER A 13 11.99 2.41 -6.99
CA SER A 13 10.97 2.05 -5.99
C SER A 13 10.24 0.77 -6.38
N LEU A 14 9.83 0.65 -7.65
CA LEU A 14 9.20 -0.57 -8.16
C LEU A 14 10.15 -1.76 -8.09
N SER A 15 11.43 -1.59 -8.44
CA SER A 15 12.42 -2.65 -8.38
C SER A 15 12.59 -3.19 -6.95
N ILE A 16 12.68 -2.31 -5.96
CA ILE A 16 12.77 -2.70 -4.54
C ILE A 16 11.53 -3.50 -4.11
N LEU A 17 10.34 -2.99 -4.43
CA LEU A 17 9.08 -3.65 -4.09
C LEU A 17 8.96 -5.04 -4.73
N VAL A 18 9.31 -5.15 -6.02
CA VAL A 18 9.27 -6.42 -6.76
C VAL A 18 10.26 -7.41 -6.19
N VAL A 19 11.51 -7.00 -5.94
CA VAL A 19 12.53 -7.91 -5.37
C VAL A 19 12.07 -8.46 -4.02
N LEU A 20 11.57 -7.61 -3.14
CA LEU A 20 11.11 -8.02 -1.82
C LEU A 20 9.85 -8.91 -1.92
N HIS A 21 8.97 -8.63 -2.88
CA HIS A 21 7.83 -9.49 -3.19
C HIS A 21 8.28 -10.90 -3.59
N GLU A 22 9.20 -11.00 -4.54
CA GLU A 22 9.74 -12.29 -4.98
C GLU A 22 10.48 -13.03 -3.86
N PHE A 23 11.20 -12.29 -2.99
CA PHE A 23 11.80 -12.87 -1.80
C PHE A 23 10.76 -13.47 -0.84
N GLY A 24 9.57 -12.88 -0.75
CA GLY A 24 8.47 -13.43 0.03
C GLY A 24 8.07 -14.83 -0.43
N HIS A 25 7.90 -15.03 -1.73
CA HIS A 25 7.62 -16.34 -2.32
C HIS A 25 8.80 -17.31 -2.12
N TYR A 26 10.02 -16.83 -2.35
CA TYR A 26 11.23 -17.62 -2.18
C TYR A 26 11.38 -18.13 -0.74
N TRP A 27 11.26 -17.26 0.27
CA TRP A 27 11.40 -17.66 1.67
C TRP A 27 10.32 -18.64 2.10
N ALA A 28 9.07 -18.39 1.73
CA ALA A 28 7.96 -19.28 2.04
C ALA A 28 8.17 -20.66 1.40
N ALA A 29 8.58 -20.72 0.13
CA ALA A 29 8.88 -21.98 -0.56
C ALA A 29 10.01 -22.74 0.14
N ARG A 30 11.12 -22.07 0.47
CA ARG A 30 12.27 -22.67 1.15
C ARG A 30 11.93 -23.14 2.57
N ALA A 31 11.11 -22.38 3.32
CA ALA A 31 10.66 -22.77 4.66
C ALA A 31 9.90 -24.11 4.66
N PHE A 32 9.11 -24.36 3.61
CA PHE A 32 8.36 -25.61 3.43
C PHE A 32 9.11 -26.66 2.61
N LYS A 33 10.43 -26.49 2.44
CA LYS A 33 11.27 -27.41 1.67
C LYS A 33 10.75 -27.64 0.25
N THR A 34 10.20 -26.60 -0.35
CA THR A 34 9.84 -26.58 -1.76
C THR A 34 11.03 -26.06 -2.55
N ARG A 35 11.38 -26.75 -3.63
CA ARG A 35 12.51 -26.37 -4.47
C ARG A 35 12.19 -25.11 -5.26
N VAL A 36 13.13 -24.16 -5.25
CA VAL A 36 13.09 -22.98 -6.10
C VAL A 36 14.13 -23.14 -7.19
N GLU A 37 13.70 -23.15 -8.43
CA GLU A 37 14.56 -23.39 -9.58
C GLU A 37 15.25 -22.11 -10.06
N LYS A 38 14.50 -20.98 -10.11
CA LYS A 38 15.03 -19.70 -10.54
C LYS A 38 14.56 -18.58 -9.65
N PHE A 39 15.42 -17.59 -9.45
CA PHE A 39 15.13 -16.31 -8.83
C PHE A 39 15.73 -15.21 -9.70
N TYR A 40 14.89 -14.40 -10.30
CA TYR A 40 15.34 -13.35 -11.19
C TYR A 40 14.82 -11.98 -10.75
N LEU A 41 15.76 -11.05 -10.58
CA LEU A 41 15.47 -9.63 -10.58
C LEU A 41 15.32 -9.21 -12.05
N PHE A 42 14.19 -8.68 -12.40
CA PHE A 42 13.78 -8.32 -13.75
C PHE A 42 13.57 -9.52 -14.69
N MET A 43 12.70 -9.32 -15.65
CA MET A 43 12.43 -10.32 -16.67
C MET A 43 13.60 -10.43 -17.65
N ASN A 44 13.85 -11.66 -18.15
CA ASN A 44 14.97 -11.97 -19.03
C ASN A 44 14.55 -12.64 -20.34
N PRO A 45 13.58 -12.10 -21.12
CA PRO A 45 13.20 -12.69 -22.37
C PRO A 45 14.41 -12.77 -23.33
N GLY A 46 14.78 -13.98 -23.71
CA GLY A 46 15.89 -14.25 -24.60
C GLY A 46 17.25 -14.37 -23.92
N PHE A 47 17.66 -13.44 -23.07
CA PHE A 47 18.95 -13.48 -22.39
C PHE A 47 18.94 -12.84 -21.01
N SER A 48 19.94 -13.18 -20.18
CA SER A 48 20.16 -12.60 -18.85
C SER A 48 21.39 -11.70 -18.88
N LEU A 49 21.36 -10.59 -18.16
CA LEU A 49 22.54 -9.74 -17.96
C LEU A 49 23.58 -10.44 -17.08
N PHE A 50 23.09 -11.13 -16.06
CA PHE A 50 23.90 -11.93 -15.14
C PHE A 50 23.11 -13.14 -14.69
N LYS A 51 23.81 -14.29 -14.52
CA LYS A 51 23.23 -15.49 -13.88
C LYS A 51 24.30 -16.28 -13.16
N LYS A 52 23.93 -16.89 -12.04
CA LYS A 52 24.80 -17.72 -11.23
C LYS A 52 23.99 -18.82 -10.55
N GLN A 53 24.43 -20.05 -10.65
CA GLN A 53 23.85 -21.17 -9.91
C GLN A 53 24.34 -21.14 -8.46
N ILE A 54 23.42 -21.10 -7.49
CA ILE A 54 23.71 -21.18 -6.06
C ILE A 54 22.82 -22.27 -5.46
N GLY A 55 23.42 -23.42 -5.17
CA GLY A 55 22.68 -24.62 -4.78
C GLY A 55 21.72 -25.09 -5.86
N GLU A 56 20.45 -25.23 -5.53
CA GLU A 56 19.39 -25.67 -6.44
C GLU A 56 18.73 -24.51 -7.21
N THR A 57 19.08 -23.26 -6.91
CA THR A 57 18.45 -22.07 -7.48
C THR A 57 19.41 -21.35 -8.43
N GLU A 58 18.97 -21.05 -9.63
CA GLU A 58 19.63 -20.13 -10.55
C GLU A 58 19.21 -18.70 -10.20
N TRP A 59 20.17 -17.90 -9.74
CA TRP A 59 20.00 -16.47 -9.46
C TRP A 59 20.41 -15.66 -10.66
N GLY A 60 19.57 -14.70 -11.06
CA GLY A 60 19.87 -13.90 -12.23
C GLY A 60 19.34 -12.48 -12.18
N ILE A 61 19.85 -11.69 -13.12
CA ILE A 61 19.37 -10.33 -13.40
C ILE A 61 18.98 -10.30 -14.87
N GLY A 62 17.69 -10.03 -15.11
CA GLY A 62 17.18 -9.77 -16.45
C GLY A 62 17.48 -8.35 -16.92
N TRP A 63 17.23 -8.07 -18.17
CA TRP A 63 17.45 -6.75 -18.75
C TRP A 63 16.17 -5.88 -18.77
N LEU A 64 14.99 -6.49 -18.57
CA LEU A 64 13.70 -5.80 -18.69
C LEU A 64 13.13 -5.47 -17.31
N PRO A 65 13.14 -4.19 -16.87
CA PRO A 65 12.74 -3.80 -15.51
C PRO A 65 11.22 -3.68 -15.34
N LEU A 66 10.46 -4.64 -15.88
CA LEU A 66 9.00 -4.68 -15.77
C LEU A 66 8.49 -5.66 -14.70
N GLY A 67 9.38 -6.27 -13.94
CA GLY A 67 9.04 -7.25 -12.91
C GLY A 67 10.20 -8.18 -12.62
N GLY A 68 10.08 -9.01 -11.61
CA GLY A 68 10.95 -10.16 -11.35
C GLY A 68 10.14 -11.43 -11.45
N TYR A 69 10.77 -12.59 -11.21
CA TYR A 69 10.04 -13.83 -11.05
C TYR A 69 10.80 -14.87 -10.22
N VAL A 70 10.03 -15.70 -9.57
CA VAL A 70 10.51 -16.87 -8.83
C VAL A 70 9.88 -18.11 -9.45
N LYS A 71 10.71 -19.02 -10.03
CA LYS A 71 10.22 -20.30 -10.52
C LYS A 71 10.27 -21.34 -9.40
N ILE A 72 9.10 -21.75 -8.92
CA ILE A 72 8.93 -22.75 -7.88
C ILE A 72 8.57 -24.09 -8.54
N ALA A 73 9.30 -25.15 -8.21
CA ALA A 73 9.09 -26.48 -8.78
C ALA A 73 7.65 -26.97 -8.54
N GLY A 74 6.99 -27.43 -9.59
CA GLY A 74 5.62 -27.95 -9.55
C GLY A 74 4.53 -26.90 -9.34
N MET A 75 4.83 -25.64 -9.61
CA MET A 75 3.88 -24.53 -9.67
C MET A 75 3.77 -24.06 -11.12
N ILE A 76 2.54 -23.88 -11.60
CA ILE A 76 2.31 -23.23 -12.90
C ILE A 76 2.44 -21.74 -12.64
N ASP A 77 3.51 -21.16 -13.11
CA ASP A 77 3.79 -19.75 -13.08
C ASP A 77 3.78 -19.15 -14.49
N GLU A 78 4.29 -17.96 -14.64
CA GLU A 78 4.39 -17.25 -15.93
C GLU A 78 5.26 -18.00 -16.96
N SER A 79 6.05 -19.00 -16.53
CA SER A 79 6.89 -19.83 -17.43
C SER A 79 6.10 -20.91 -18.17
N MET A 80 4.83 -21.16 -17.77
CA MET A 80 3.92 -22.17 -18.37
C MET A 80 4.59 -23.54 -18.60
N ASP A 81 5.42 -24.00 -17.67
CA ASP A 81 6.14 -25.28 -17.78
C ASP A 81 5.18 -26.45 -17.57
N THR A 82 4.46 -26.81 -18.64
CA THR A 82 3.50 -27.91 -18.63
C THR A 82 4.17 -29.30 -18.70
N GLU A 83 5.42 -29.38 -19.15
CA GLU A 83 6.14 -30.66 -19.27
C GLU A 83 6.45 -31.25 -17.90
N GLN A 84 6.84 -30.40 -16.92
CA GLN A 84 7.05 -30.85 -15.54
C GLN A 84 5.74 -31.33 -14.89
N MET A 85 4.61 -30.73 -15.23
CA MET A 85 3.32 -31.13 -14.69
C MET A 85 2.81 -32.48 -15.20
N ALA A 86 3.28 -32.94 -16.34
CA ALA A 86 2.95 -34.26 -16.90
C ALA A 86 3.62 -35.43 -16.14
N GLN A 87 4.67 -35.16 -15.36
CA GLN A 87 5.38 -36.15 -14.57
C GLN A 87 4.72 -36.37 -13.20
N PRO A 88 4.95 -37.53 -12.53
CA PRO A 88 4.49 -37.76 -11.17
C PRO A 88 5.02 -36.69 -10.20
N ALA A 89 4.17 -36.23 -9.31
CA ALA A 89 4.53 -35.19 -8.34
C ALA A 89 5.66 -35.65 -7.39
N GLN A 90 6.65 -34.80 -7.21
CA GLN A 90 7.78 -35.05 -6.31
C GLN A 90 7.56 -34.39 -4.94
N PRO A 91 8.13 -34.95 -3.84
CA PRO A 91 7.93 -34.39 -2.49
C PRO A 91 8.39 -32.97 -2.30
N TRP A 92 9.32 -32.48 -3.11
CA TRP A 92 9.86 -31.12 -3.08
C TRP A 92 9.09 -30.13 -3.99
N GLU A 93 8.03 -30.58 -4.66
CA GLU A 93 7.22 -29.72 -5.52
C GLU A 93 6.09 -29.05 -4.76
N PHE A 94 5.70 -27.86 -5.23
CA PHE A 94 4.59 -27.07 -4.70
C PHE A 94 3.27 -27.87 -4.64
N ARG A 95 2.95 -28.62 -5.73
CA ARG A 95 1.70 -29.41 -5.84
C ARG A 95 1.62 -30.57 -4.82
N SER A 96 2.76 -31.00 -4.26
CA SER A 96 2.82 -32.05 -3.24
C SER A 96 2.59 -31.51 -1.82
N LYS A 97 2.55 -30.19 -1.64
CA LYS A 97 2.37 -29.59 -0.33
C LYS A 97 0.91 -29.50 0.06
N PRO A 98 0.56 -29.58 1.35
CA PRO A 98 -0.79 -29.37 1.84
C PRO A 98 -1.27 -27.96 1.50
N ALA A 99 -2.61 -27.78 1.39
CA ALA A 99 -3.23 -26.55 0.91
C ALA A 99 -2.77 -25.28 1.66
N TRP A 100 -2.63 -25.35 2.99
CA TRP A 100 -2.20 -24.21 3.79
C TRP A 100 -0.75 -23.76 3.51
N GLN A 101 0.17 -24.71 3.22
CA GLN A 101 1.55 -24.36 2.82
C GLN A 101 1.56 -23.71 1.44
N ARG A 102 0.78 -24.23 0.50
CA ARG A 102 0.61 -23.65 -0.82
C ARG A 102 0.06 -22.23 -0.74
N LEU A 103 -0.94 -22.01 0.13
CA LEU A 103 -1.51 -20.68 0.36
C LEU A 103 -0.45 -19.70 0.88
N ILE A 104 0.36 -20.11 1.87
CA ILE A 104 1.43 -19.24 2.40
C ILE A 104 2.49 -18.94 1.33
N ILE A 105 2.87 -19.93 0.51
CA ILE A 105 3.80 -19.69 -0.59
C ILE A 105 3.22 -18.68 -1.58
N MET A 106 1.95 -18.83 -1.97
CA MET A 106 1.28 -17.90 -2.90
C MET A 106 1.11 -16.49 -2.33
N LEU A 107 0.86 -16.36 -1.03
CA LEU A 107 0.69 -15.08 -0.36
C LEU A 107 2.02 -14.46 0.09
N GLY A 108 3.14 -15.20 -0.01
CA GLY A 108 4.43 -14.80 0.54
C GLY A 108 4.88 -13.41 0.10
N GLY A 109 4.77 -13.11 -1.19
CA GLY A 109 5.11 -11.79 -1.73
C GLY A 109 4.23 -10.66 -1.20
N ILE A 110 2.91 -10.91 -1.13
CA ILE A 110 1.94 -9.93 -0.61
C ILE A 110 2.21 -9.65 0.87
N ILE A 111 2.46 -10.69 1.66
CA ILE A 111 2.75 -10.56 3.10
C ILE A 111 4.01 -9.71 3.33
N VAL A 112 5.07 -9.97 2.58
CA VAL A 112 6.32 -9.18 2.70
C VAL A 112 6.10 -7.73 2.33
N ASN A 113 5.37 -7.45 1.24
CA ASN A 113 5.06 -6.08 0.84
C ASN A 113 4.17 -5.35 1.86
N LEU A 114 3.21 -6.05 2.47
CA LEU A 114 2.37 -5.49 3.53
C LEU A 114 3.21 -5.12 4.77
N ILE A 115 4.08 -6.03 5.22
CA ILE A 115 5.00 -5.78 6.34
C ILE A 115 5.92 -4.60 6.02
N LEU A 116 6.48 -4.56 4.81
CA LEU A 116 7.34 -3.45 4.36
C LEU A 116 6.58 -2.13 4.37
N GLY A 117 5.36 -2.10 3.85
CA GLY A 117 4.50 -0.91 3.86
C GLY A 117 4.25 -0.41 5.27
N PHE A 118 3.94 -1.32 6.21
CA PHE A 118 3.76 -0.99 7.61
C PHE A 118 5.05 -0.42 8.25
N ILE A 119 6.21 -1.03 7.99
CA ILE A 119 7.51 -0.56 8.49
C ILE A 119 7.84 0.84 7.96
N ILE A 120 7.67 1.05 6.64
CA ILE A 120 7.95 2.36 6.02
C ILE A 120 7.01 3.42 6.59
N TYR A 121 5.70 3.14 6.65
CA TYR A 121 4.71 4.09 7.17
C TYR A 121 4.96 4.44 8.63
N SER A 122 5.24 3.44 9.47
CA SER A 122 5.60 3.65 10.88
C SER A 122 6.88 4.46 11.02
N GLY A 123 7.89 4.18 10.17
CA GLY A 123 9.13 4.96 10.15
C GLY A 123 8.91 6.42 9.75
N VAL A 124 8.07 6.67 8.75
CA VAL A 124 7.69 8.03 8.34
C VAL A 124 7.00 8.76 9.49
N LEU A 125 6.01 8.13 10.14
CA LEU A 125 5.32 8.73 11.29
C LEU A 125 6.27 8.98 12.46
N PHE A 126 7.21 8.08 12.71
CA PHE A 126 8.17 8.24 13.80
C PHE A 126 9.14 9.40 13.57
N VAL A 127 9.61 9.63 12.34
CA VAL A 127 10.60 10.64 12.00
C VAL A 127 9.97 12.01 11.77
N TRP A 128 8.86 12.08 11.04
CA TRP A 128 8.21 13.35 10.64
C TRP A 128 6.93 13.65 11.39
N GLY A 129 6.37 12.67 12.09
CA GLY A 129 5.08 12.82 12.75
C GLY A 129 3.92 12.87 11.77
N GLU A 130 2.75 13.25 12.30
CA GLU A 130 1.53 13.49 11.52
C GLU A 130 1.34 15.00 11.36
N THR A 131 1.13 15.46 10.13
CA THR A 131 0.76 16.86 9.87
C THR A 131 -0.75 17.00 10.04
N LYS A 132 -1.16 17.74 11.06
CA LYS A 132 -2.57 18.08 11.30
C LYS A 132 -2.79 19.55 10.97
N LEU A 133 -3.88 19.84 10.25
CA LEU A 133 -4.30 21.20 9.99
C LEU A 133 -5.02 21.74 11.21
N ALA A 134 -4.41 22.73 11.88
CA ALA A 134 -5.00 23.42 13.01
C ALA A 134 -6.18 24.27 12.56
N ASN A 135 -7.14 24.48 13.48
CA ASN A 135 -8.33 25.29 13.23
C ASN A 135 -8.07 26.82 13.17
N GLU A 136 -6.81 27.23 13.13
CA GLU A 136 -6.43 28.67 13.11
C GLU A 136 -6.67 29.32 11.74
N HIS A 137 -6.77 28.52 10.68
CA HIS A 137 -6.98 29.03 9.33
C HIS A 137 -8.46 29.10 8.97
N PRO A 138 -8.89 30.13 8.24
CA PRO A 138 -10.25 30.19 7.71
C PRO A 138 -10.46 29.09 6.65
N VAL A 139 -11.69 28.61 6.55
CA VAL A 139 -12.07 27.62 5.54
C VAL A 139 -12.57 28.30 4.27
N ASN A 140 -12.27 27.67 3.13
CA ASN A 140 -12.95 27.92 1.87
C ASN A 140 -14.09 26.91 1.75
N VAL A 141 -15.29 27.41 1.52
CA VAL A 141 -16.52 26.62 1.58
C VAL A 141 -16.95 26.22 0.18
N ASP A 142 -17.19 24.94 -0.03
CA ASP A 142 -17.83 24.49 -1.26
C ASP A 142 -19.36 24.65 -1.17
N PRO A 143 -20.09 24.57 -2.31
CA PRO A 143 -21.55 24.75 -2.32
C PRO A 143 -22.32 23.81 -1.39
N LYS A 144 -21.77 22.64 -1.06
CA LYS A 144 -22.42 21.68 -0.16
C LYS A 144 -22.30 22.14 1.30
N LEU A 145 -21.16 22.65 1.70
CA LEU A 145 -20.94 23.21 3.04
C LEU A 145 -21.70 24.55 3.20
N GLU A 146 -21.79 25.36 2.14
CA GLU A 146 -22.59 26.58 2.13
C GLU A 146 -24.06 26.28 2.42
N ALA A 147 -24.61 25.18 1.82
CA ALA A 147 -25.97 24.72 2.09
C ALA A 147 -26.20 24.32 3.56
N LEU A 148 -25.17 23.99 4.30
CA LEU A 148 -25.21 23.66 5.72
C LEU A 148 -25.04 24.89 6.64
N GLY A 149 -24.84 26.09 6.08
CA GLY A 149 -24.72 27.33 6.82
C GLY A 149 -23.31 27.88 7.00
N PHE A 150 -22.28 27.18 6.46
CA PHE A 150 -20.90 27.68 6.45
C PHE A 150 -20.75 28.84 5.44
N GLN A 151 -19.81 29.73 5.67
CA GLN A 151 -19.43 30.80 4.76
C GLN A 151 -17.91 30.85 4.56
N ASP A 152 -17.50 31.34 3.39
CA ASP A 152 -16.08 31.59 3.14
C ASP A 152 -15.49 32.51 4.19
N GLY A 153 -14.35 32.13 4.73
CA GLY A 153 -13.68 32.86 5.77
C GLY A 153 -14.07 32.44 7.20
N ASP A 154 -15.05 31.57 7.37
CA ASP A 154 -15.36 30.99 8.68
C ASP A 154 -14.14 30.25 9.25
N ARG A 155 -13.90 30.45 10.54
CA ARG A 155 -12.95 29.66 11.31
C ARG A 155 -13.71 28.75 12.26
N ILE A 156 -13.62 27.45 12.11
CA ILE A 156 -14.37 26.51 12.95
C ILE A 156 -13.70 26.42 14.32
N LEU A 157 -14.42 26.76 15.37
CA LEU A 157 -13.95 26.81 16.75
C LEU A 157 -14.23 25.49 17.49
N GLY A 158 -15.39 24.89 17.21
CA GLY A 158 -15.86 23.71 17.93
C GLY A 158 -17.08 23.07 17.29
N TYR A 159 -17.51 21.97 17.88
CA TYR A 159 -18.72 21.24 17.52
C TYR A 159 -19.33 20.60 18.77
N ASN A 160 -20.65 20.55 18.86
CA ASN A 160 -21.41 19.98 19.99
C ASN A 160 -20.95 20.46 21.37
N GLY A 161 -20.43 21.71 21.46
CA GLY A 161 -19.87 22.27 22.70
C GLY A 161 -18.41 21.84 23.00
N GLU A 162 -17.78 21.07 22.14
CA GLU A 162 -16.37 20.67 22.25
C GLU A 162 -15.49 21.61 21.41
N THR A 163 -14.31 21.96 21.92
CA THR A 163 -13.36 22.80 21.19
C THR A 163 -12.64 21.99 20.12
N LEU A 164 -12.66 22.48 18.89
CA LEU A 164 -11.92 21.89 17.79
C LEU A 164 -10.45 22.37 17.82
N HIS A 165 -9.51 21.43 17.79
CA HIS A 165 -8.10 21.74 17.67
C HIS A 165 -7.58 21.52 16.24
N TYR A 166 -8.07 20.50 15.58
CA TYR A 166 -7.66 20.12 14.22
C TYR A 166 -8.87 19.82 13.33
N TYR A 167 -8.85 20.30 12.09
CA TYR A 167 -9.95 20.05 11.14
C TYR A 167 -10.20 18.57 10.86
N GLY A 168 -9.17 17.70 10.99
CA GLY A 168 -9.32 16.26 10.85
C GLY A 168 -10.27 15.64 11.87
N ASP A 169 -10.35 16.21 13.07
CA ASP A 169 -11.21 15.70 14.15
C ASP A 169 -12.69 15.96 13.80
N LEU A 170 -13.03 17.16 13.27
CA LEU A 170 -14.38 17.47 12.80
C LEU A 170 -14.81 16.53 11.66
N ARG A 171 -13.91 16.24 10.72
CA ARG A 171 -14.20 15.34 9.59
C ARG A 171 -14.50 13.92 10.07
N MET A 172 -13.73 13.41 11.03
CA MET A 172 -13.94 12.07 11.59
C MET A 172 -15.26 11.97 12.36
N GLU A 173 -15.59 12.95 13.17
CA GLU A 173 -16.86 12.98 13.91
C GLU A 173 -18.05 13.23 12.96
N GLY A 174 -17.89 14.06 11.94
CA GLY A 174 -18.89 14.26 10.89
C GLY A 174 -19.17 12.97 10.11
N PHE A 175 -18.14 12.20 9.77
CA PHE A 175 -18.29 10.91 9.11
C PHE A 175 -19.07 9.90 9.98
N ASN A 176 -18.92 9.99 11.30
CA ASN A 176 -19.67 9.16 12.25
C ASN A 176 -21.08 9.69 12.55
N ASN A 177 -21.55 10.74 11.85
CA ASN A 177 -22.85 11.40 12.05
C ASN A 177 -23.10 11.88 13.48
N ARG A 178 -22.04 12.35 14.16
CA ARG A 178 -22.12 12.80 15.56
C ARG A 178 -22.17 14.30 15.72
N VAL A 179 -21.94 15.06 14.64
CA VAL A 179 -21.91 16.52 14.69
C VAL A 179 -23.31 17.06 14.37
N THR A 180 -23.93 17.71 15.36
CA THR A 180 -25.26 18.31 15.24
C THR A 180 -25.22 19.83 15.35
N GLN A 181 -24.16 20.39 15.94
CA GLN A 181 -23.98 21.85 16.12
C GLN A 181 -22.54 22.20 15.83
N VAL A 182 -22.29 23.32 15.17
CA VAL A 182 -20.95 23.84 14.89
C VAL A 182 -20.85 25.28 15.36
N ASP A 183 -19.71 25.61 15.97
CA ASP A 183 -19.35 26.94 16.42
C ASP A 183 -18.25 27.49 15.51
N VAL A 184 -18.49 28.63 14.89
CA VAL A 184 -17.55 29.30 13.99
C VAL A 184 -17.25 30.71 14.43
N LEU A 185 -16.06 31.20 14.09
CA LEU A 185 -15.71 32.59 14.16
C LEU A 185 -15.91 33.21 12.76
N ARG A 186 -16.93 34.06 12.62
CA ARG A 186 -17.32 34.77 11.40
C ARG A 186 -17.22 36.27 11.64
N ASP A 187 -16.41 36.96 10.87
CA ASP A 187 -16.19 38.42 11.01
C ASP A 187 -15.85 38.86 12.44
N GLY A 188 -15.08 38.04 13.15
CA GLY A 188 -14.68 38.30 14.54
C GLY A 188 -15.77 38.06 15.60
N LYS A 189 -16.91 37.48 15.21
CA LYS A 189 -18.02 37.13 16.11
C LYS A 189 -18.19 35.61 16.14
N MET A 190 -18.48 35.06 17.31
CA MET A 190 -18.85 33.64 17.43
C MET A 190 -20.29 33.46 16.93
N VAL A 191 -20.47 32.52 16.04
CA VAL A 191 -21.77 32.13 15.48
C VAL A 191 -21.91 30.63 15.68
N SER A 192 -23.02 30.22 16.30
CA SER A 192 -23.36 28.79 16.46
C SER A 192 -24.58 28.50 15.61
N PHE A 193 -24.56 27.38 14.88
CA PHE A 193 -25.69 26.91 14.10
C PHE A 193 -25.82 25.39 14.15
N GLU A 194 -27.06 24.93 14.05
CA GLU A 194 -27.38 23.49 13.99
C GLU A 194 -27.29 23.00 12.55
N LEU A 195 -26.84 21.78 12.41
CA LEU A 195 -26.75 21.10 11.11
C LEU A 195 -28.05 20.34 10.90
N GLU A 196 -28.85 20.75 9.91
CA GLU A 196 -30.08 20.05 9.53
C GLU A 196 -29.82 18.74 8.79
N GLN A 197 -28.63 18.52 8.28
CA GLN A 197 -28.18 17.30 7.59
C GLN A 197 -26.89 16.77 8.21
N GLU A 198 -26.77 15.45 8.16
CA GLU A 198 -25.59 14.77 8.67
C GLU A 198 -24.34 15.13 7.83
N LEU A 199 -23.34 15.71 8.46
CA LEU A 199 -22.06 16.07 7.82
C LEU A 199 -21.41 14.88 7.10
N GLY A 200 -21.62 13.67 7.58
CA GLY A 200 -21.06 12.45 6.99
C GLY A 200 -21.52 12.13 5.57
N GLN A 201 -22.61 12.73 5.12
CA GLN A 201 -23.10 12.58 3.73
C GLN A 201 -22.51 13.66 2.79
N THR A 202 -21.79 14.62 3.32
CA THR A 202 -21.31 15.80 2.58
C THR A 202 -19.82 15.66 2.18
N PHE A 203 -19.06 14.80 2.86
CA PHE A 203 -17.63 14.56 2.61
C PHE A 203 -17.33 13.36 1.73
#